data_c0f64d7b9f1052bfa55d97926c68e8f5
#
_entry.id   c0f64d7b9f1052bfa55d97926c68e8f5
#
_cell.length_a   1.000
_cell.length_b   1.000
_cell.length_c   1.000
_cell.angle_alpha   90.00
_cell.angle_beta   90.00
_cell.angle_gamma   90.00
#
_symmetry.space_group_name_H-M   'P 1'
#
loop_
_entity.id
_entity.type
_entity.pdbx_description
1 polymer ?
#
loop_
_entity_poly.entity_id
_entity_poly.type
_entity_poly.pdbx_seq_one_letter_code
_entity_poly.pdbx_strand_id
1 'polypeptide(L)'
;MEDKKFKKLREINRKKNYFFKRLRFNVAKVFIDKWKRNEFYSVDIKKILFLRDDNKIGDMIVSTPVFKALSQHGFELHVLSGYSNYCVIESNPYIDKFYFYPDETKEIVKLGLKLKKEKYDLVIDMGEQLPVIYLLFIRLINAKNVFGFNKEKINIYNKNLKYSQYESHITERYKILMKNIGIYAYNMQYDIHVPKNIQDEVFDLYADLPGEITVVINPFAAEERRNISKEQLIGIISHISKLRPSVNIILVGHLDKLNTLPYLSECIINPFGSFLSAVEIIRQADLVISPDTSIVHVAAAYEKNTIALYGNDKHGNFVNNHVWGPGNKNAIQLVQKKENSKISEIPLDVILEQINFFLNKLGK
;
A
#
# COMPACT_ATOMS: atom_id res chain seq x y z
N MET A 1 -14.17 -11.11 35.81
CA MET A 1 -15.12 -9.98 35.92
C MET A 1 -14.50 -8.64 35.56
N GLU A 2 -13.26 -8.35 35.92
CA GLU A 2 -12.53 -7.11 35.59
C GLU A 2 -12.40 -6.86 34.08
N ASP A 3 -12.06 -7.84 33.33
CA ASP A 3 -11.84 -7.72 31.87
C ASP A 3 -13.10 -7.27 31.10
N LYS A 4 -14.28 -7.73 31.48
CA LYS A 4 -15.56 -7.28 30.90
C LYS A 4 -15.89 -5.83 31.23
N LYS A 5 -15.53 -5.34 32.42
CA LYS A 5 -15.75 -3.96 32.86
C LYS A 5 -14.83 -2.99 32.10
N PHE A 6 -13.56 -3.35 31.93
CA PHE A 6 -12.61 -2.58 31.13
C PHE A 6 -12.96 -2.55 29.65
N LYS A 7 -13.46 -3.64 29.07
CA LYS A 7 -13.94 -3.70 27.70
C LYS A 7 -15.13 -2.77 27.47
N LYS A 8 -16.09 -2.75 28.40
CA LYS A 8 -17.26 -1.86 28.36
C LYS A 8 -16.87 -0.38 28.50
N LEU A 9 -15.92 -0.05 29.38
CA LEU A 9 -15.38 1.30 29.54
C LEU A 9 -14.66 1.80 28.28
N ARG A 10 -13.83 0.94 27.65
CA ARG A 10 -13.16 1.25 26.38
C ARG A 10 -14.18 1.51 25.27
N GLU A 11 -15.26 0.74 25.22
CA GLU A 11 -16.33 0.92 24.23
C GLU A 11 -17.09 2.24 24.44
N ILE A 12 -17.43 2.60 25.68
CA ILE A 12 -18.05 3.88 26.03
C ILE A 12 -17.14 5.05 25.65
N ASN A 13 -15.87 4.99 26.01
CA ASN A 13 -14.89 6.02 25.65
C ASN A 13 -14.74 6.16 24.13
N ARG A 14 -14.74 5.04 23.39
CA ARG A 14 -14.69 5.05 21.93
C ARG A 14 -15.92 5.72 21.33
N LYS A 15 -17.13 5.42 21.82
CA LYS A 15 -18.39 6.06 21.38
C LYS A 15 -18.39 7.55 21.69
N LYS A 16 -17.95 7.93 22.90
CA LYS A 16 -17.81 9.34 23.33
C LYS A 16 -16.83 10.10 22.43
N ASN A 17 -15.63 9.56 22.20
CA ASN A 17 -14.63 10.17 21.33
C ASN A 17 -15.13 10.31 19.89
N TYR A 18 -15.86 9.31 19.38
CA TYR A 18 -16.47 9.36 18.06
C TYR A 18 -17.53 10.46 17.97
N PHE A 19 -18.38 10.59 18.98
CA PHE A 19 -19.39 11.66 19.05
C PHE A 19 -18.76 13.06 19.04
N PHE A 20 -17.75 13.31 19.88
CA PHE A 20 -17.05 14.59 19.91
C PHE A 20 -16.29 14.88 18.61
N LYS A 21 -15.66 13.87 18.02
CA LYS A 21 -14.99 13.98 16.71
C LYS A 21 -16.00 14.41 15.64
N ARG A 22 -17.17 13.78 15.61
CA ARG A 22 -18.26 14.11 14.68
C ARG A 22 -18.84 15.50 14.91
N LEU A 23 -19.04 15.90 16.17
CA LEU A 23 -19.52 17.23 16.51
C LEU A 23 -18.53 18.31 16.06
N ARG A 24 -17.25 18.15 16.39
CA ARG A 24 -16.18 19.07 15.94
C ARG A 24 -16.14 19.17 14.42
N PHE A 25 -16.28 18.07 13.73
CA PHE A 25 -16.31 18.05 12.27
C PHE A 25 -17.51 18.82 11.72
N ASN A 26 -18.71 18.61 12.26
CA ASN A 26 -19.93 19.30 11.80
C ASN A 26 -19.83 20.81 12.03
N VAL A 27 -19.32 21.24 13.18
CA VAL A 27 -19.09 22.66 13.47
C VAL A 27 -18.07 23.26 12.51
N ALA A 28 -16.91 22.61 12.36
CA ALA A 28 -15.86 23.07 11.46
C ALA A 28 -16.33 23.14 9.99
N LYS A 29 -17.13 22.16 9.57
CA LYS A 29 -17.72 22.12 8.23
C LYS A 29 -18.55 23.37 7.92
N VAL A 30 -19.34 23.88 8.86
CA VAL A 30 -20.16 25.10 8.66
C VAL A 30 -19.29 26.29 8.25
N PHE A 31 -18.07 26.40 8.79
CA PHE A 31 -17.17 27.51 8.50
C PHE A 31 -16.23 27.22 7.31
N ILE A 32 -15.69 26.02 7.22
CA ILE A 32 -14.67 25.65 6.23
C ILE A 32 -15.31 25.28 4.88
N ASP A 33 -16.45 24.59 4.91
CA ASP A 33 -17.11 24.01 3.73
C ASP A 33 -18.37 24.79 3.29
N LYS A 34 -18.47 26.06 3.70
CA LYS A 34 -19.63 26.93 3.44
C LYS A 34 -19.92 27.13 1.94
N TRP A 35 -18.85 27.24 1.14
CA TRP A 35 -18.97 27.60 -0.26
C TRP A 35 -18.92 26.34 -1.14
N LYS A 36 -19.98 26.15 -1.94
CA LYS A 36 -20.01 25.09 -2.97
C LYS A 36 -19.11 25.52 -4.14
N ARG A 37 -18.38 24.54 -4.67
CA ARG A 37 -17.58 24.75 -5.88
C ARG A 37 -18.47 24.74 -7.14
N ASN A 38 -17.94 25.26 -8.24
CA ASN A 38 -18.56 25.13 -9.56
C ASN A 38 -18.64 23.65 -9.95
N GLU A 39 -19.45 23.37 -10.97
CA GLU A 39 -19.51 22.03 -11.55
C GLU A 39 -18.12 21.54 -11.99
N PHE A 40 -17.95 20.24 -11.95
CA PHE A 40 -16.70 19.62 -12.36
C PHE A 40 -16.64 19.52 -13.87
N TYR A 41 -15.58 20.09 -14.46
CA TYR A 41 -15.27 19.94 -15.86
C TYR A 41 -13.90 19.30 -16.02
N SER A 42 -13.80 18.21 -16.80
CA SER A 42 -12.52 17.51 -17.07
C SER A 42 -11.71 18.15 -18.20
N VAL A 43 -12.30 19.06 -18.98
CA VAL A 43 -11.75 19.59 -20.22
C VAL A 43 -10.65 20.54 -19.80
N ASP A 44 -10.10 21.15 -19.25
CA ASP A 44 -9.01 22.11 -19.02
C ASP A 44 -8.10 21.76 -17.85
N ILE A 45 -8.08 20.48 -17.47
CA ILE A 45 -7.16 20.02 -16.44
C ILE A 45 -5.76 19.89 -17.07
N LYS A 46 -4.77 20.53 -16.45
CA LYS A 46 -3.36 20.44 -16.84
C LYS A 46 -2.48 20.05 -15.64
N LYS A 47 -2.76 20.62 -14.47
CA LYS A 47 -1.95 20.45 -13.26
C LYS A 47 -2.73 19.77 -12.16
N ILE A 48 -2.24 18.62 -11.71
CA ILE A 48 -2.91 17.73 -10.76
C ILE A 48 -2.06 17.62 -9.47
N LEU A 49 -2.71 17.68 -8.32
CA LEU A 49 -2.14 17.24 -7.04
C LEU A 49 -2.84 15.96 -6.59
N PHE A 50 -2.07 14.88 -6.48
CA PHE A 50 -2.55 13.60 -5.99
C PHE A 50 -2.19 13.44 -4.51
N LEU A 51 -3.19 13.17 -3.66
CA LEU A 51 -3.01 13.04 -2.22
C LEU A 51 -2.88 11.57 -1.82
N ARG A 52 -1.73 11.19 -1.24
CA ARG A 52 -1.41 9.86 -0.73
C ARG A 52 -0.52 9.94 0.52
N ASP A 53 -0.98 10.71 1.49
CA ASP A 53 -0.28 11.07 2.72
C ASP A 53 -0.47 10.08 3.88
N ASP A 54 -1.06 8.91 3.62
CA ASP A 54 -1.44 7.91 4.63
C ASP A 54 -0.28 7.04 5.15
N ASN A 55 0.95 7.32 4.74
CA ASN A 55 2.16 6.55 5.10
C ASN A 55 2.13 5.06 4.72
N LYS A 56 1.17 4.63 3.89
CA LYS A 56 1.03 3.23 3.49
C LYS A 56 1.78 2.95 2.19
N ILE A 57 2.81 2.14 2.29
CA ILE A 57 3.66 1.75 1.14
C ILE A 57 2.82 1.01 0.09
N GLY A 58 1.99 0.03 0.49
CA GLY A 58 1.15 -0.73 -0.44
C GLY A 58 0.17 0.14 -1.22
N ASP A 59 -0.50 1.08 -0.55
CA ASP A 59 -1.42 2.04 -1.16
C ASP A 59 -0.69 2.95 -2.19
N MET A 60 0.56 3.34 -1.91
CA MET A 60 1.38 4.11 -2.85
C MET A 60 1.73 3.28 -4.09
N ILE A 61 2.17 2.01 -3.92
CA ILE A 61 2.48 1.10 -5.04
C ILE A 61 1.28 0.97 -5.96
N VAL A 62 0.10 0.70 -5.40
CA VAL A 62 -1.14 0.54 -6.17
C VAL A 62 -1.56 1.83 -6.89
N SER A 63 -1.04 3.00 -6.46
CA SER A 63 -1.28 4.30 -7.11
C SER A 63 -0.36 4.55 -8.31
N THR A 64 0.76 3.87 -8.43
CA THR A 64 1.78 4.14 -9.47
C THR A 64 1.30 4.04 -10.92
N PRO A 65 0.37 3.12 -11.30
CA PRO A 65 -0.19 3.10 -12.65
C PRO A 65 -0.93 4.40 -13.01
N VAL A 66 -1.57 5.01 -12.02
CA VAL A 66 -2.28 6.29 -12.24
C VAL A 66 -1.26 7.40 -12.52
N PHE A 67 -0.15 7.44 -11.80
CA PHE A 67 0.91 8.43 -12.02
C PHE A 67 1.46 8.34 -13.45
N LYS A 68 1.80 7.12 -13.87
CA LYS A 68 2.25 6.84 -15.24
C LYS A 68 1.22 7.28 -16.28
N ALA A 69 -0.03 6.90 -16.10
CA ALA A 69 -1.09 7.25 -17.03
C ALA A 69 -1.35 8.76 -17.11
N LEU A 70 -1.35 9.47 -15.97
CA LEU A 70 -1.50 10.92 -15.94
C LEU A 70 -0.36 11.61 -16.70
N SER A 71 0.88 11.25 -16.42
CA SER A 71 2.05 11.82 -17.09
C SER A 71 2.03 11.55 -18.61
N GLN A 72 1.70 10.31 -19.02
CA GLN A 72 1.61 9.93 -20.45
C GLN A 72 0.49 10.67 -21.20
N HIS A 73 -0.52 11.18 -20.50
CA HIS A 73 -1.57 12.03 -21.07
C HIS A 73 -1.28 13.53 -20.97
N GLY A 74 -0.06 13.91 -20.60
CA GLY A 74 0.42 15.29 -20.61
C GLY A 74 0.00 16.13 -19.41
N PHE A 75 -0.42 15.51 -18.30
CA PHE A 75 -0.70 16.23 -17.06
C PHE A 75 0.60 16.50 -16.29
N GLU A 76 0.75 17.71 -15.76
CA GLU A 76 1.75 18.04 -14.74
C GLU A 76 1.27 17.43 -13.41
N LEU A 77 2.00 16.43 -12.91
CA LEU A 77 1.62 15.66 -11.74
C LEU A 77 2.49 16.01 -10.53
N HIS A 78 1.86 16.53 -9.49
CA HIS A 78 2.46 16.64 -8.17
C HIS A 78 1.84 15.60 -7.23
N VAL A 79 2.66 15.04 -6.32
CA VAL A 79 2.20 14.05 -5.35
C VAL A 79 2.49 14.54 -3.94
N LEU A 80 1.49 14.49 -3.08
CA LEU A 80 1.64 14.66 -1.64
C LEU A 80 1.75 13.28 -1.00
N SER A 81 2.89 12.96 -0.42
CA SER A 81 3.18 11.69 0.26
C SER A 81 3.28 11.87 1.77
N GLY A 82 3.18 10.76 2.50
CA GLY A 82 3.73 10.66 3.84
C GLY A 82 5.23 10.36 3.79
N TYR A 83 5.89 10.38 4.93
CA TYR A 83 7.33 10.11 5.00
C TYR A 83 7.66 8.64 4.68
N SER A 84 6.83 7.71 5.16
CA SER A 84 7.11 6.26 5.02
C SER A 84 6.85 5.72 3.62
N ASN A 85 5.93 6.28 2.86
CA ASN A 85 5.58 5.78 1.53
C ASN A 85 6.27 6.55 0.39
N TYR A 86 7.06 7.58 0.70
CA TYR A 86 7.85 8.34 -0.28
C TYR A 86 8.86 7.46 -1.01
N CYS A 87 9.48 6.50 -0.32
CA CYS A 87 10.46 5.58 -0.92
C CYS A 87 9.96 4.82 -2.16
N VAL A 88 8.64 4.68 -2.34
CA VAL A 88 8.05 4.05 -3.54
C VAL A 88 8.18 4.93 -4.77
N ILE A 89 8.20 6.26 -4.57
CA ILE A 89 8.05 7.24 -5.65
C ILE A 89 9.24 8.18 -5.81
N GLU A 90 10.24 8.12 -4.93
CA GLU A 90 11.39 9.04 -4.94
C GLU A 90 12.15 9.07 -6.27
N SER A 91 12.17 7.97 -7.02
CA SER A 91 12.80 7.84 -8.33
C SER A 91 11.78 7.70 -9.47
N ASN A 92 10.51 8.01 -9.24
CA ASN A 92 9.46 7.84 -10.23
C ASN A 92 9.50 8.97 -11.27
N PRO A 93 9.78 8.67 -12.56
CA PRO A 93 9.96 9.69 -13.60
C PRO A 93 8.65 10.34 -14.07
N TYR A 94 7.51 9.83 -13.62
CA TYR A 94 6.17 10.33 -14.00
C TYR A 94 5.63 11.38 -13.04
N ILE A 95 6.41 11.79 -12.04
CA ILE A 95 6.02 12.77 -11.03
C ILE A 95 6.91 14.00 -11.15
N ASP A 96 6.31 15.15 -11.44
CA ASP A 96 7.05 16.40 -11.63
C ASP A 96 7.50 17.00 -10.30
N LYS A 97 6.72 16.79 -9.20
CA LYS A 97 7.05 17.38 -7.90
C LYS A 97 6.46 16.60 -6.73
N PHE A 98 7.23 16.55 -5.65
CA PHE A 98 6.83 15.89 -4.40
C PHE A 98 6.63 16.88 -3.28
N TYR A 99 5.71 16.55 -2.38
CA TYR A 99 5.49 17.25 -1.12
C TYR A 99 5.28 16.23 -0.02
N PHE A 100 5.71 16.55 1.19
CA PHE A 100 5.47 15.76 2.38
C PHE A 100 4.33 16.37 3.20
N TYR A 101 3.41 15.53 3.65
CA TYR A 101 2.37 15.95 4.57
C TYR A 101 2.94 15.99 5.99
N PRO A 102 2.94 17.16 6.67
CA PRO A 102 3.53 17.28 7.98
C PRO A 102 2.59 16.82 9.08
N ASP A 103 3.13 16.47 10.25
CA ASP A 103 2.36 16.06 11.42
C ASP A 103 1.77 17.25 12.19
N GLU A 104 2.45 18.39 12.22
CA GLU A 104 2.06 19.57 12.98
C GLU A 104 1.00 20.41 12.26
N THR A 105 -0.07 20.75 12.96
CA THR A 105 -1.17 21.58 12.42
C THR A 105 -0.70 22.89 11.79
N LYS A 106 0.28 23.57 12.39
CA LYS A 106 0.83 24.83 11.88
C LYS A 106 1.53 24.64 10.54
N GLU A 107 2.29 23.55 10.41
CA GLU A 107 3.00 23.22 9.17
C GLU A 107 2.02 22.74 8.07
N ILE A 108 0.95 22.04 8.44
CA ILE A 108 -0.14 21.68 7.51
C ILE A 108 -0.77 22.94 6.91
N VAL A 109 -1.06 23.95 7.73
CA VAL A 109 -1.61 25.23 7.25
C VAL A 109 -0.62 25.95 6.32
N LYS A 110 0.66 26.03 6.68
CA LYS A 110 1.70 26.63 5.85
C LYS A 110 1.82 25.89 4.50
N LEU A 111 1.80 24.56 4.52
CA LEU A 111 1.84 23.75 3.31
C LEU A 111 0.61 24.02 2.42
N GLY A 112 -0.59 24.07 2.99
CA GLY A 112 -1.80 24.41 2.24
C GLY A 112 -1.72 25.77 1.53
N LEU A 113 -1.20 26.79 2.23
CA LEU A 113 -0.96 28.13 1.66
C LEU A 113 0.15 28.13 0.60
N LYS A 114 1.20 27.32 0.76
CA LYS A 114 2.24 27.11 -0.25
C LYS A 114 1.66 26.50 -1.51
N LEU A 115 0.88 25.41 -1.36
CA LEU A 115 0.27 24.68 -2.46
C LEU A 115 -0.79 25.51 -3.21
N LYS A 116 -1.46 26.46 -2.55
CA LYS A 116 -2.35 27.44 -3.20
C LYS A 116 -1.67 28.20 -4.33
N LYS A 117 -0.37 28.52 -4.19
CA LYS A 117 0.40 29.27 -5.18
C LYS A 117 0.64 28.45 -6.47
N GLU A 118 0.56 27.14 -6.39
CA GLU A 118 0.71 26.22 -7.53
C GLU A 118 -0.49 26.24 -8.48
N LYS A 119 -1.67 26.74 -8.04
CA LYS A 119 -2.88 26.91 -8.85
C LYS A 119 -3.35 25.61 -9.52
N TYR A 120 -3.47 24.54 -8.75
CA TYR A 120 -3.94 23.24 -9.26
C TYR A 120 -5.31 23.34 -9.93
N ASP A 121 -5.43 22.67 -11.08
CA ASP A 121 -6.72 22.47 -11.76
C ASP A 121 -7.52 21.38 -11.06
N LEU A 122 -6.83 20.34 -10.55
CA LEU A 122 -7.46 19.22 -9.87
C LEU A 122 -6.64 18.76 -8.66
N VAL A 123 -7.32 18.56 -7.54
CA VAL A 123 -6.83 17.76 -6.39
C VAL A 123 -7.57 16.44 -6.41
N ILE A 124 -6.84 15.33 -6.36
CA ILE A 124 -7.37 13.96 -6.23
C ILE A 124 -7.14 13.48 -4.80
N ASP A 125 -8.21 13.23 -4.07
CA ASP A 125 -8.21 12.66 -2.73
C ASP A 125 -8.75 11.22 -2.76
N MET A 126 -7.83 10.26 -2.59
CA MET A 126 -8.17 8.84 -2.51
C MET A 126 -8.45 8.37 -1.08
N GLY A 127 -8.21 9.22 -0.08
CA GLY A 127 -8.44 8.94 1.33
C GLY A 127 -9.91 8.74 1.65
N GLU A 128 -10.21 7.88 2.62
CA GLU A 128 -11.60 7.65 3.07
C GLU A 128 -11.99 8.54 4.25
N GLN A 129 -11.03 8.83 5.11
CA GLN A 129 -11.24 9.67 6.28
C GLN A 129 -10.99 11.13 5.93
N LEU A 130 -11.81 12.00 6.53
CA LEU A 130 -11.68 13.43 6.36
C LEU A 130 -11.64 14.12 7.75
N PRO A 131 -10.47 14.17 8.41
CA PRO A 131 -10.31 14.97 9.63
C PRO A 131 -10.53 16.46 9.37
N VAL A 132 -10.89 17.23 10.41
CA VAL A 132 -11.12 18.68 10.30
C VAL A 132 -9.90 19.40 9.69
N ILE A 133 -8.70 19.06 10.16
CA ILE A 133 -7.47 19.69 9.66
C ILE A 133 -7.22 19.38 8.18
N TYR A 134 -7.58 18.17 7.72
CA TYR A 134 -7.46 17.78 6.33
C TYR A 134 -8.50 18.49 5.44
N LEU A 135 -9.73 18.67 5.94
CA LEU A 135 -10.72 19.50 5.27
C LEU A 135 -10.24 20.94 5.10
N LEU A 136 -9.64 21.52 6.16
CA LEU A 136 -9.02 22.86 6.11
C LEU A 136 -7.86 22.88 5.11
N PHE A 137 -6.99 21.89 5.13
CA PHE A 137 -5.86 21.77 4.22
C PHE A 137 -6.31 21.79 2.75
N ILE A 138 -7.28 20.93 2.37
CA ILE A 138 -7.82 20.93 1.00
C ILE A 138 -8.45 22.27 0.65
N ARG A 139 -9.11 22.94 1.61
CA ARG A 139 -9.68 24.27 1.41
C ARG A 139 -8.60 25.32 1.14
N LEU A 140 -7.50 25.25 1.87
CA LEU A 140 -6.36 26.20 1.72
C LEU A 140 -5.65 26.03 0.37
N ILE A 141 -5.52 24.81 -0.15
CA ILE A 141 -4.95 24.56 -1.48
C ILE A 141 -5.75 25.32 -2.55
N ASN A 142 -7.05 25.42 -2.40
CA ASN A 142 -7.96 26.18 -3.26
C ASN A 142 -7.84 25.82 -4.76
N ALA A 143 -7.71 24.54 -5.09
CA ALA A 143 -7.71 24.04 -6.46
C ALA A 143 -9.04 24.33 -7.17
N LYS A 144 -9.08 24.38 -8.50
CA LYS A 144 -10.32 24.58 -9.29
C LYS A 144 -11.30 23.43 -9.05
N ASN A 145 -10.81 22.20 -9.05
CA ASN A 145 -11.59 20.99 -8.84
C ASN A 145 -11.00 20.14 -7.72
N VAL A 146 -11.88 19.42 -7.00
CA VAL A 146 -11.49 18.41 -6.00
C VAL A 146 -12.31 17.15 -6.24
N PHE A 147 -11.62 16.06 -6.54
CA PHE A 147 -12.19 14.74 -6.74
C PHE A 147 -12.03 13.88 -5.49
N GLY A 148 -13.07 13.17 -5.10
CA GLY A 148 -13.01 12.22 -3.99
C GLY A 148 -14.04 11.10 -4.09
N PHE A 149 -13.92 10.12 -3.20
CA PHE A 149 -14.87 9.01 -3.07
C PHE A 149 -15.56 9.05 -1.70
N ASN A 150 -16.87 8.74 -1.68
CA ASN A 150 -17.68 8.65 -0.46
C ASN A 150 -17.62 9.92 0.42
N LYS A 151 -17.58 11.11 -0.22
CA LYS A 151 -17.54 12.44 0.42
C LYS A 151 -18.86 13.18 0.24
N GLU A 152 -19.98 12.47 0.24
CA GLU A 152 -21.30 13.07 0.11
C GLU A 152 -21.52 14.15 1.18
N LYS A 153 -22.17 15.22 0.78
CA LYS A 153 -22.48 16.38 1.65
C LYS A 153 -21.28 17.24 2.04
N ILE A 154 -20.12 17.07 1.36
CA ILE A 154 -18.95 17.95 1.54
C ILE A 154 -18.79 18.80 0.28
N ASN A 155 -19.07 20.11 0.40
CA ASN A 155 -19.14 21.03 -0.74
C ASN A 155 -17.80 21.28 -1.45
N ILE A 156 -16.70 21.04 -0.76
CA ILE A 156 -15.36 21.22 -1.33
C ILE A 156 -15.06 20.22 -2.45
N TYR A 157 -15.71 19.04 -2.44
CA TYR A 157 -15.60 18.05 -3.50
C TYR A 157 -16.66 18.28 -4.58
N ASN A 158 -16.30 18.98 -5.65
CA ASN A 158 -17.22 19.17 -6.77
C ASN A 158 -17.32 17.94 -7.70
N LYS A 159 -16.43 16.96 -7.52
CA LYS A 159 -16.57 15.62 -8.07
C LYS A 159 -16.45 14.61 -6.94
N ASN A 160 -17.56 14.05 -6.55
CA ASN A 160 -17.61 13.00 -5.54
C ASN A 160 -18.35 11.79 -6.10
N LEU A 161 -17.72 10.62 -6.02
CA LEU A 161 -18.31 9.37 -6.47
C LEU A 161 -18.61 8.46 -5.29
N LYS A 162 -19.82 7.92 -5.31
CA LYS A 162 -20.16 6.84 -4.37
C LYS A 162 -19.48 5.56 -4.84
N TYR A 163 -18.72 4.95 -3.96
CA TYR A 163 -18.05 3.68 -4.18
C TYR A 163 -18.51 2.67 -3.12
N SER A 164 -19.08 1.56 -3.57
CA SER A 164 -19.65 0.51 -2.71
C SER A 164 -19.19 -0.90 -3.10
N GLN A 165 -18.19 -1.02 -3.97
CA GLN A 165 -17.63 -2.30 -4.41
C GLN A 165 -16.56 -2.77 -3.42
N TYR A 166 -16.98 -3.13 -2.22
CA TYR A 166 -16.08 -3.46 -1.10
C TYR A 166 -15.38 -4.82 -1.22
N GLU A 167 -15.74 -5.62 -2.23
CA GLU A 167 -15.10 -6.90 -2.55
C GLU A 167 -14.28 -6.86 -3.84
N SER A 168 -14.36 -5.76 -4.59
CA SER A 168 -13.58 -5.58 -5.80
C SER A 168 -12.18 -5.09 -5.47
N HIS A 169 -11.21 -5.51 -6.28
CA HIS A 169 -9.83 -5.05 -6.12
C HIS A 169 -9.74 -3.52 -6.15
N ILE A 170 -8.86 -2.93 -5.35
CA ILE A 170 -8.74 -1.47 -5.17
C ILE A 170 -8.46 -0.73 -6.49
N THR A 171 -7.86 -1.38 -7.47
CA THR A 171 -7.62 -0.82 -8.81
C THR A 171 -8.90 -0.41 -9.53
N GLU A 172 -10.06 -0.98 -9.18
CA GLU A 172 -11.34 -0.55 -9.76
C GLU A 172 -11.68 0.90 -9.41
N ARG A 173 -11.31 1.38 -8.21
CA ARG A 173 -11.46 2.80 -7.85
C ARG A 173 -10.60 3.70 -8.74
N TYR A 174 -9.39 3.26 -9.08
CA TYR A 174 -8.51 4.01 -9.97
C TYR A 174 -9.01 4.02 -11.41
N LYS A 175 -9.57 2.90 -11.90
CA LYS A 175 -10.22 2.86 -13.21
C LYS A 175 -11.41 3.84 -13.30
N ILE A 176 -12.22 3.89 -12.24
CA ILE A 176 -13.33 4.85 -12.14
C ILE A 176 -12.81 6.29 -12.12
N LEU A 177 -11.75 6.59 -11.36
CA LEU A 177 -11.09 7.89 -11.35
C LEU A 177 -10.64 8.28 -12.77
N MET A 178 -9.85 7.41 -13.43
CA MET A 178 -9.30 7.66 -14.77
C MET A 178 -10.39 7.96 -15.79
N LYS A 179 -11.46 7.17 -15.82
CA LYS A 179 -12.62 7.38 -16.69
C LYS A 179 -13.27 8.77 -16.46
N ASN A 180 -13.37 9.22 -15.21
CA ASN A 180 -14.00 10.50 -14.86
C ASN A 180 -13.15 11.73 -15.19
N ILE A 181 -11.85 11.56 -15.41
CA ILE A 181 -10.95 12.62 -15.89
C ILE A 181 -10.65 12.50 -17.39
N GLY A 182 -11.34 11.59 -18.10
CA GLY A 182 -11.25 11.47 -19.55
C GLY A 182 -10.14 10.54 -20.05
N ILE A 183 -9.54 9.71 -19.18
CA ILE A 183 -8.49 8.76 -19.56
C ILE A 183 -9.08 7.36 -19.69
N TYR A 184 -8.99 6.77 -20.87
CA TYR A 184 -9.58 5.46 -21.19
C TYR A 184 -8.53 4.42 -21.60
N ALA A 185 -7.36 4.85 -22.11
CA ALA A 185 -6.27 3.99 -22.51
C ALA A 185 -5.12 4.08 -21.51
N TYR A 186 -4.94 3.05 -20.69
CA TYR A 186 -3.88 2.96 -19.67
C TYR A 186 -3.64 1.51 -19.27
N ASN A 187 -2.45 1.24 -18.73
CA ASN A 187 -2.10 -0.03 -18.13
C ASN A 187 -2.16 0.11 -16.59
N MET A 188 -2.75 -0.87 -15.91
CA MET A 188 -2.82 -0.92 -14.43
C MET A 188 -1.67 -1.74 -13.81
N GLN A 189 -0.64 -2.07 -14.57
CA GLN A 189 0.59 -2.68 -14.04
C GLN A 189 1.28 -1.71 -13.08
N TYR A 190 1.60 -2.15 -11.88
CA TYR A 190 2.33 -1.35 -10.90
C TYR A 190 3.74 -1.04 -11.41
N ASP A 191 4.24 0.14 -11.11
CA ASP A 191 5.47 0.68 -11.68
C ASP A 191 6.34 1.28 -10.57
N ILE A 192 7.37 0.52 -10.15
CA ILE A 192 8.30 0.91 -9.09
C ILE A 192 9.69 1.09 -9.72
N HIS A 193 10.26 2.27 -9.52
CA HIS A 193 11.59 2.61 -10.05
C HIS A 193 12.64 2.50 -8.95
N VAL A 194 13.62 1.63 -9.18
CA VAL A 194 14.75 1.43 -8.29
C VAL A 194 15.97 2.17 -8.83
N PRO A 195 16.67 3.01 -8.05
CA PRO A 195 17.90 3.68 -8.46
C PRO A 195 18.98 2.69 -8.89
N LYS A 196 19.81 3.10 -9.87
CA LYS A 196 20.82 2.24 -10.47
C LYS A 196 21.84 1.69 -9.46
N ASN A 197 22.28 2.52 -8.52
CA ASN A 197 23.20 2.07 -7.46
C ASN A 197 22.63 0.90 -6.63
N ILE A 198 21.34 0.94 -6.29
CA ILE A 198 20.67 -0.16 -5.54
C ILE A 198 20.53 -1.40 -6.43
N GLN A 199 20.27 -1.21 -7.74
CA GLN A 199 20.25 -2.34 -8.68
C GLN A 199 21.61 -3.03 -8.75
N ASP A 200 22.70 -2.25 -8.80
CA ASP A 200 24.06 -2.78 -8.87
C ASP A 200 24.45 -3.52 -7.57
N GLU A 201 24.16 -2.94 -6.41
CA GLU A 201 24.37 -3.61 -5.11
C GLU A 201 23.65 -4.97 -5.02
N VAL A 202 22.40 -5.03 -5.47
CA VAL A 202 21.63 -6.28 -5.46
C VAL A 202 22.11 -7.26 -6.54
N PHE A 203 22.55 -6.76 -7.69
CA PHE A 203 23.16 -7.58 -8.74
C PHE A 203 24.40 -8.29 -8.19
N ASP A 204 25.28 -7.58 -7.48
CA ASP A 204 26.47 -8.17 -6.86
C ASP A 204 26.09 -9.24 -5.82
N LEU A 205 25.08 -8.97 -4.99
CA LEU A 205 24.55 -9.98 -4.06
C LEU A 205 24.13 -11.27 -4.81
N TYR A 206 23.39 -11.14 -5.91
CA TYR A 206 22.90 -12.29 -6.67
C TYR A 206 24.04 -13.05 -7.39
N ALA A 207 25.11 -12.36 -7.82
CA ALA A 207 26.28 -12.98 -8.41
C ALA A 207 27.04 -13.90 -7.43
N ASP A 208 26.96 -13.61 -6.14
CA ASP A 208 27.58 -14.40 -5.07
C ASP A 208 26.70 -15.58 -4.58
N LEU A 209 25.44 -15.68 -5.04
CA LEU A 209 24.54 -16.75 -4.62
C LEU A 209 24.90 -18.08 -5.28
N PRO A 210 24.91 -19.19 -4.51
CA PRO A 210 25.33 -20.49 -5.03
C PRO A 210 24.29 -21.16 -5.95
N GLY A 211 23.01 -20.77 -5.85
CA GLY A 211 21.91 -21.42 -6.56
C GLY A 211 21.32 -20.54 -7.65
N GLU A 212 20.64 -21.17 -8.61
CA GLU A 212 19.96 -20.47 -9.71
C GLU A 212 18.54 -19.99 -9.35
N ILE A 213 17.86 -20.69 -8.43
CA ILE A 213 16.50 -20.35 -7.99
C ILE A 213 16.57 -19.59 -6.66
N THR A 214 15.87 -18.48 -6.59
CA THR A 214 15.78 -17.66 -5.37
C THR A 214 14.34 -17.55 -4.86
N VAL A 215 14.15 -17.96 -3.60
CA VAL A 215 12.91 -17.77 -2.84
C VAL A 215 13.07 -16.60 -1.86
N VAL A 216 12.23 -15.60 -1.99
CA VAL A 216 12.20 -14.46 -1.07
C VAL A 216 11.07 -14.62 -0.09
N ILE A 217 11.36 -14.48 1.21
CA ILE A 217 10.37 -14.59 2.28
C ILE A 217 10.33 -13.27 3.07
N ASN A 218 9.16 -12.68 3.17
CA ASN A 218 8.89 -11.61 4.14
C ASN A 218 8.12 -12.21 5.33
N PRO A 219 8.72 -12.35 6.52
CA PRO A 219 8.02 -12.98 7.64
C PRO A 219 7.11 -12.03 8.43
N PHE A 220 7.28 -10.70 8.29
CA PHE A 220 6.66 -9.72 9.17
C PHE A 220 5.68 -8.78 8.47
N ALA A 221 4.61 -8.45 9.19
CA ALA A 221 3.64 -7.44 8.84
C ALA A 221 3.64 -6.27 9.84
N ALA A 222 2.81 -5.25 9.58
CA ALA A 222 2.65 -4.13 10.52
C ALA A 222 2.01 -4.59 11.84
N GLU A 223 1.05 -5.49 11.79
CA GLU A 223 0.38 -6.09 12.94
C GLU A 223 0.92 -7.51 13.20
N GLU A 224 1.30 -7.80 14.44
CA GLU A 224 1.89 -9.09 14.85
C GLU A 224 1.01 -10.30 14.48
N ARG A 225 -0.31 -10.17 14.59
CA ARG A 225 -1.25 -11.24 14.22
C ARG A 225 -1.19 -11.65 12.74
N ARG A 226 -0.62 -10.78 11.90
CA ARG A 226 -0.40 -11.04 10.48
C ARG A 226 1.01 -11.51 10.15
N ASN A 227 1.87 -11.72 11.15
CA ASN A 227 3.18 -12.31 10.93
C ASN A 227 3.08 -13.79 10.60
N ILE A 228 4.01 -14.29 9.79
CA ILE A 228 4.36 -15.71 9.74
C ILE A 228 4.92 -16.08 11.12
N SER A 229 4.47 -17.18 11.74
CA SER A 229 5.02 -17.58 13.03
C SER A 229 6.45 -18.09 12.89
N LYS A 230 7.18 -18.10 13.99
CA LYS A 230 8.54 -18.62 14.03
C LYS A 230 8.60 -20.08 13.59
N GLU A 231 7.64 -20.89 14.03
CA GLU A 231 7.52 -22.32 13.68
C GLU A 231 7.22 -22.49 12.19
N GLN A 232 6.30 -21.68 11.63
CA GLN A 232 6.02 -21.71 10.19
C GLN A 232 7.28 -21.30 9.40
N LEU A 233 7.96 -20.22 9.78
CA LEU A 233 9.15 -19.73 9.08
C LEU A 233 10.26 -20.79 9.06
N ILE A 234 10.60 -21.37 10.22
CA ILE A 234 11.60 -22.44 10.32
C ILE A 234 11.18 -23.66 9.49
N GLY A 235 9.91 -24.06 9.57
CA GLY A 235 9.36 -25.17 8.79
C GLY A 235 9.46 -24.94 7.28
N ILE A 236 9.15 -23.72 6.80
CA ILE A 236 9.26 -23.32 5.39
C ILE A 236 10.72 -23.40 4.94
N ILE A 237 11.64 -22.76 5.65
CA ILE A 237 13.07 -22.72 5.31
C ILE A 237 13.63 -24.14 5.28
N SER A 238 13.44 -24.93 6.34
CA SER A 238 13.92 -26.31 6.41
C SER A 238 13.34 -27.20 5.31
N HIS A 239 12.08 -27.00 4.93
CA HIS A 239 11.46 -27.75 3.86
C HIS A 239 12.10 -27.43 2.50
N ILE A 240 12.26 -26.14 2.18
CA ILE A 240 12.87 -25.71 0.92
C ILE A 240 14.30 -26.26 0.81
N SER A 241 15.12 -26.09 1.86
CA SER A 241 16.51 -26.52 1.88
C SER A 241 16.67 -28.03 1.75
N LYS A 242 15.75 -28.83 2.33
CA LYS A 242 15.73 -30.30 2.16
C LYS A 242 15.27 -30.72 0.77
N LEU A 243 14.27 -30.04 0.22
CA LEU A 243 13.69 -30.39 -1.09
C LEU A 243 14.67 -30.05 -2.23
N ARG A 244 15.32 -28.87 -2.13
CA ARG A 244 16.28 -28.37 -3.12
C ARG A 244 17.42 -27.61 -2.44
N PRO A 245 18.52 -28.26 -2.07
CA PRO A 245 19.65 -27.60 -1.40
C PRO A 245 20.29 -26.45 -2.16
N SER A 246 20.11 -26.38 -3.49
CA SER A 246 20.63 -25.32 -4.37
C SER A 246 19.70 -24.09 -4.45
N VAL A 247 18.59 -24.05 -3.74
CA VAL A 247 17.70 -22.88 -3.72
C VAL A 247 18.25 -21.86 -2.73
N ASN A 248 18.43 -20.63 -3.20
CA ASN A 248 18.75 -19.50 -2.33
C ASN A 248 17.48 -19.04 -1.60
N ILE A 249 17.59 -18.78 -0.31
CA ILE A 249 16.49 -18.24 0.49
C ILE A 249 16.93 -16.87 1.03
N ILE A 250 16.19 -15.80 0.70
CA ILE A 250 16.48 -14.44 1.16
C ILE A 250 15.30 -13.93 1.99
N LEU A 251 15.59 -13.49 3.22
CA LEU A 251 14.61 -12.84 4.09
C LEU A 251 14.62 -11.33 3.86
N VAL A 252 13.45 -10.74 3.62
CA VAL A 252 13.26 -9.30 3.47
C VAL A 252 12.33 -8.76 4.54
N GLY A 253 12.52 -7.50 4.94
CA GLY A 253 11.72 -6.82 5.96
C GLY A 253 12.53 -5.78 6.72
N HIS A 254 11.98 -5.26 7.81
CA HIS A 254 12.73 -4.37 8.70
C HIS A 254 13.86 -5.12 9.40
N LEU A 255 15.09 -4.63 9.28
CA LEU A 255 16.28 -5.26 9.88
C LEU A 255 16.13 -5.49 11.39
N ASP A 256 15.60 -4.52 12.14
CA ASP A 256 15.39 -4.66 13.57
C ASP A 256 14.50 -5.88 13.91
N LYS A 257 13.50 -6.18 13.09
CA LYS A 257 12.66 -7.37 13.26
C LYS A 257 13.37 -8.64 12.78
N LEU A 258 14.04 -8.58 11.63
CA LEU A 258 14.78 -9.74 11.10
C LEU A 258 15.89 -10.19 12.05
N ASN A 259 16.58 -9.25 12.68
CA ASN A 259 17.64 -9.53 13.67
C ASN A 259 17.11 -10.16 14.97
N THR A 260 15.80 -10.19 15.21
CA THR A 260 15.21 -10.94 16.34
C THR A 260 15.00 -12.42 16.04
N LEU A 261 15.16 -12.82 14.78
CA LEU A 261 15.06 -14.23 14.39
C LEU A 261 16.28 -15.02 14.91
N PRO A 262 16.12 -16.32 15.16
CA PRO A 262 17.29 -17.17 15.44
C PRO A 262 18.20 -17.20 14.21
N TYR A 263 19.48 -17.46 14.42
CA TYR A 263 20.37 -17.72 13.31
C TYR A 263 19.92 -18.97 12.53
N LEU A 264 19.76 -18.81 11.24
CA LEU A 264 19.36 -19.84 10.29
C LEU A 264 20.40 -19.88 9.18
N SER A 265 21.23 -20.92 9.16
CA SER A 265 22.33 -21.08 8.19
C SER A 265 21.87 -21.23 6.75
N GLU A 266 20.60 -21.62 6.56
CA GLU A 266 20.00 -21.93 5.26
C GLU A 266 19.45 -20.70 4.54
N CYS A 267 19.50 -19.53 5.15
CA CYS A 267 18.98 -18.32 4.54
C CYS A 267 19.85 -17.08 4.77
N ILE A 268 19.73 -16.12 3.88
CA ILE A 268 20.40 -14.83 3.94
C ILE A 268 19.39 -13.76 4.35
N ILE A 269 19.73 -12.91 5.30
CA ILE A 269 18.96 -11.69 5.58
C ILE A 269 19.40 -10.63 4.58
N ASN A 270 18.45 -9.91 3.95
CA ASN A 270 18.74 -8.76 3.10
C ASN A 270 19.72 -7.81 3.81
N PRO A 271 20.97 -7.69 3.35
CA PRO A 271 22.00 -6.93 4.07
C PRO A 271 21.82 -5.41 3.96
N PHE A 272 21.08 -4.94 2.95
CA PHE A 272 20.97 -3.50 2.64
C PHE A 272 19.90 -2.77 3.48
N GLY A 273 18.91 -3.48 4.00
CA GLY A 273 17.90 -2.96 4.94
C GLY A 273 16.93 -1.91 4.40
N SER A 274 17.07 -1.46 3.15
CA SER A 274 16.17 -0.48 2.54
C SER A 274 14.94 -1.16 1.91
N PHE A 275 13.84 -0.40 1.78
CA PHE A 275 12.67 -0.88 1.05
C PHE A 275 12.99 -1.13 -0.43
N LEU A 276 13.75 -0.24 -1.07
CA LEU A 276 14.08 -0.38 -2.50
C LEU A 276 15.05 -1.53 -2.77
N SER A 277 15.94 -1.87 -1.83
CA SER A 277 16.74 -3.10 -1.96
C SER A 277 15.87 -4.35 -1.89
N ALA A 278 14.86 -4.37 -1.00
CA ALA A 278 13.90 -5.47 -0.98
C ALA A 278 13.07 -5.55 -2.29
N VAL A 279 12.71 -4.41 -2.87
CA VAL A 279 12.04 -4.34 -4.19
C VAL A 279 12.92 -4.98 -5.27
N GLU A 280 14.19 -4.61 -5.32
CA GLU A 280 15.13 -5.13 -6.32
C GLU A 280 15.42 -6.63 -6.15
N ILE A 281 15.57 -7.08 -4.89
CA ILE A 281 15.70 -8.52 -4.57
C ILE A 281 14.47 -9.28 -5.07
N ILE A 282 13.26 -8.76 -4.82
CA ILE A 282 12.01 -9.37 -5.30
C ILE A 282 11.93 -9.35 -6.82
N ARG A 283 12.43 -8.30 -7.48
CA ARG A 283 12.47 -8.22 -8.94
C ARG A 283 13.28 -9.36 -9.57
N GLN A 284 14.31 -9.85 -8.90
CA GLN A 284 15.13 -10.96 -9.35
C GLN A 284 14.68 -12.34 -8.85
N ALA A 285 13.79 -12.38 -7.84
CA ALA A 285 13.29 -13.62 -7.24
C ALA A 285 12.43 -14.46 -8.19
N ASP A 286 12.39 -15.77 -7.97
CA ASP A 286 11.54 -16.73 -8.68
C ASP A 286 10.23 -17.01 -7.94
N LEU A 287 10.26 -16.98 -6.61
CA LEU A 287 9.11 -17.16 -5.74
C LEU A 287 9.15 -16.18 -4.56
N VAL A 288 8.02 -15.57 -4.26
CA VAL A 288 7.84 -14.68 -3.09
C VAL A 288 6.81 -15.27 -2.14
N ILE A 289 7.15 -15.35 -0.85
CA ILE A 289 6.23 -15.76 0.22
C ILE A 289 6.07 -14.58 1.18
N SER A 290 4.85 -14.09 1.34
CA SER A 290 4.61 -12.91 2.17
C SER A 290 3.23 -12.93 2.81
N PRO A 291 3.07 -12.49 4.06
CA PRO A 291 1.78 -12.10 4.59
C PRO A 291 1.25 -10.86 3.85
N ASP A 292 0.02 -10.50 4.16
CA ASP A 292 -0.66 -9.28 3.70
C ASP A 292 0.12 -8.01 4.05
N THR A 293 1.02 -7.62 3.15
CA THR A 293 1.91 -6.45 3.26
C THR A 293 2.15 -5.81 1.89
N SER A 294 2.89 -4.69 1.88
CA SER A 294 3.35 -4.04 0.65
C SER A 294 4.16 -4.97 -0.27
N ILE A 295 4.81 -6.00 0.27
CA ILE A 295 5.63 -6.97 -0.48
C ILE A 295 4.79 -7.75 -1.50
N VAL A 296 3.53 -8.04 -1.17
CA VAL A 296 2.59 -8.67 -2.11
C VAL A 296 2.38 -7.80 -3.36
N HIS A 297 2.28 -6.48 -3.18
CA HIS A 297 2.14 -5.54 -4.30
C HIS A 297 3.46 -5.33 -5.05
N VAL A 298 4.61 -5.42 -4.37
CA VAL A 298 5.93 -5.44 -5.04
C VAL A 298 6.04 -6.67 -5.94
N ALA A 299 5.71 -7.85 -5.43
CA ALA A 299 5.71 -9.08 -6.21
C ALA A 299 4.76 -8.98 -7.43
N ALA A 300 3.61 -8.33 -7.26
CA ALA A 300 2.66 -8.08 -8.35
C ALA A 300 3.22 -7.10 -9.41
N ALA A 301 4.00 -6.08 -9.01
CA ALA A 301 4.63 -5.14 -9.93
C ALA A 301 5.54 -5.85 -10.95
N TYR A 302 6.17 -6.96 -10.54
CA TYR A 302 7.08 -7.75 -11.37
C TYR A 302 6.50 -9.13 -11.79
N GLU A 303 5.19 -9.33 -11.64
CA GLU A 303 4.46 -10.56 -12.00
C GLU A 303 5.09 -11.85 -11.43
N LYS A 304 5.66 -11.77 -10.22
CA LYS A 304 6.35 -12.90 -9.58
C LYS A 304 5.39 -13.99 -9.14
N ASN A 305 5.85 -15.26 -9.18
CA ASN A 305 5.14 -16.31 -8.47
C ASN A 305 5.06 -15.93 -6.99
N THR A 306 3.88 -16.00 -6.41
CA THR A 306 3.66 -15.46 -5.06
C THR A 306 2.75 -16.36 -4.26
N ILE A 307 3.14 -16.68 -3.03
CA ILE A 307 2.28 -17.26 -2.00
C ILE A 307 1.94 -16.14 -1.00
N ALA A 308 0.74 -15.63 -1.06
CA ALA A 308 0.26 -14.54 -0.22
C ALA A 308 -0.64 -15.06 0.90
N LEU A 309 -0.32 -14.76 2.16
CA LEU A 309 -0.98 -15.28 3.35
C LEU A 309 -1.90 -14.23 3.97
N TYR A 310 -3.16 -14.56 4.18
CA TYR A 310 -4.18 -13.66 4.71
C TYR A 310 -4.93 -14.24 5.90
N GLY A 311 -5.18 -13.40 6.91
CA GLY A 311 -5.95 -13.74 8.09
C GLY A 311 -7.48 -13.61 7.95
N ASN A 312 -8.00 -13.42 6.73
CA ASN A 312 -9.42 -13.15 6.44
C ASN A 312 -9.95 -11.92 7.20
N ASP A 313 -9.21 -10.82 7.11
CA ASP A 313 -9.53 -9.59 7.81
C ASP A 313 -10.58 -8.75 7.08
N LYS A 314 -11.44 -8.08 7.86
CA LYS A 314 -12.33 -7.04 7.37
C LYS A 314 -11.92 -5.68 7.92
N HIS A 315 -11.76 -4.70 7.06
CA HIS A 315 -11.56 -3.29 7.39
C HIS A 315 -12.82 -2.49 7.05
N GLY A 316 -13.67 -2.26 8.04
CA GLY A 316 -14.99 -1.69 7.79
C GLY A 316 -15.84 -2.61 6.93
N ASN A 317 -16.19 -2.14 5.72
CA ASN A 317 -16.95 -2.93 4.74
C ASN A 317 -16.04 -3.70 3.74
N PHE A 318 -14.72 -3.46 3.77
CA PHE A 318 -13.78 -4.08 2.86
C PHE A 318 -13.37 -5.48 3.32
N VAL A 319 -13.44 -6.43 2.40
CA VAL A 319 -12.84 -7.77 2.57
C VAL A 319 -11.38 -7.67 2.09
N ASN A 320 -10.45 -7.71 3.04
CA ASN A 320 -9.07 -7.28 2.81
C ASN A 320 -8.36 -8.05 1.69
N ASN A 321 -8.43 -9.37 1.69
CA ASN A 321 -7.78 -10.20 0.67
C ASN A 321 -8.37 -10.04 -0.74
N HIS A 322 -9.61 -9.54 -0.88
CA HIS A 322 -10.20 -9.22 -2.18
C HIS A 322 -9.73 -7.83 -2.64
N VAL A 323 -9.86 -6.84 -1.76
CA VAL A 323 -9.58 -5.44 -2.12
C VAL A 323 -8.07 -5.18 -2.26
N TRP A 324 -7.28 -5.76 -1.37
CA TRP A 324 -5.82 -5.59 -1.31
C TRP A 324 -5.06 -6.88 -1.64
N GLY A 325 -5.68 -7.75 -2.42
CA GLY A 325 -5.03 -8.96 -2.92
C GLY A 325 -3.84 -8.64 -3.85
N PRO A 326 -3.08 -9.66 -4.26
CA PRO A 326 -1.89 -9.46 -5.10
C PRO A 326 -2.18 -8.76 -6.43
N GLY A 327 -3.39 -8.91 -7.00
CA GLY A 327 -3.69 -8.37 -8.33
C GLY A 327 -2.84 -9.00 -9.46
N ASN A 328 -2.25 -10.15 -9.21
CA ASN A 328 -1.30 -10.86 -10.07
C ASN A 328 -1.80 -12.28 -10.32
N LYS A 329 -1.86 -12.70 -11.61
CA LYS A 329 -2.30 -14.03 -12.02
C LYS A 329 -1.36 -15.18 -11.58
N ASN A 330 -0.11 -14.87 -11.26
CA ASN A 330 0.89 -15.82 -10.79
C ASN A 330 0.89 -15.97 -9.26
N ALA A 331 -0.07 -15.36 -8.57
CA ALA A 331 -0.17 -15.41 -7.12
C ALA A 331 -1.26 -16.38 -6.65
N ILE A 332 -0.94 -17.11 -5.59
CA ILE A 332 -1.89 -17.95 -4.83
C ILE A 332 -2.13 -17.25 -3.50
N GLN A 333 -3.41 -17.10 -3.14
CA GLN A 333 -3.80 -16.58 -1.82
C GLN A 333 -4.20 -17.74 -0.90
N LEU A 334 -3.52 -17.86 0.23
CA LEU A 334 -3.92 -18.73 1.32
C LEU A 334 -4.64 -17.90 2.38
N VAL A 335 -5.96 -18.06 2.44
CA VAL A 335 -6.83 -17.24 3.30
C VAL A 335 -7.40 -18.11 4.40
N GLN A 336 -7.36 -17.65 5.64
CA GLN A 336 -8.03 -18.32 6.75
C GLN A 336 -9.54 -18.32 6.57
N LYS A 337 -10.17 -19.47 6.92
CA LYS A 337 -11.63 -19.60 6.82
C LYS A 337 -12.38 -18.71 7.81
N LYS A 338 -11.87 -18.63 9.04
CA LYS A 338 -12.47 -17.84 10.11
C LYS A 338 -12.05 -16.37 10.00
N GLU A 339 -13.01 -15.46 10.11
CA GLU A 339 -12.76 -14.02 10.08
C GLU A 339 -11.80 -13.58 11.20
N ASN A 340 -10.91 -12.63 10.88
CA ASN A 340 -9.93 -12.04 11.79
C ASN A 340 -9.01 -13.05 12.49
N SER A 341 -8.76 -14.20 11.87
CA SER A 341 -7.79 -15.21 12.34
C SER A 341 -6.35 -14.72 12.13
N LYS A 342 -5.45 -15.32 12.89
CA LYS A 342 -4.01 -15.06 12.73
C LYS A 342 -3.48 -15.82 11.50
N ILE A 343 -2.49 -15.28 10.83
CA ILE A 343 -1.79 -15.98 9.74
C ILE A 343 -1.08 -17.23 10.25
N SER A 344 -0.58 -17.18 11.49
CA SER A 344 0.00 -18.36 12.16
C SER A 344 -0.95 -19.54 12.34
N GLU A 345 -2.27 -19.36 12.15
CA GLU A 345 -3.26 -20.42 12.16
C GLU A 345 -3.44 -21.11 10.78
N ILE A 346 -2.77 -20.62 9.72
CA ILE A 346 -2.71 -21.33 8.44
C ILE A 346 -1.85 -22.58 8.65
N PRO A 347 -2.37 -23.81 8.38
CA PRO A 347 -1.60 -25.02 8.55
C PRO A 347 -0.32 -25.00 7.70
N LEU A 348 0.78 -25.44 8.30
CA LEU A 348 2.09 -25.40 7.62
C LEU A 348 2.11 -26.28 6.35
N ASP A 349 1.49 -27.45 6.41
CA ASP A 349 1.36 -28.41 5.29
C ASP A 349 0.71 -27.76 4.06
N VAL A 350 -0.32 -26.93 4.26
CA VAL A 350 -0.97 -26.18 3.18
C VAL A 350 -0.02 -25.20 2.52
N ILE A 351 0.83 -24.54 3.32
CA ILE A 351 1.86 -23.62 2.77
C ILE A 351 2.92 -24.41 2.00
N LEU A 352 3.38 -25.54 2.56
CA LEU A 352 4.41 -26.38 1.95
C LEU A 352 3.93 -27.03 0.65
N GLU A 353 2.66 -27.38 0.54
CA GLU A 353 2.06 -27.88 -0.70
C GLU A 353 2.19 -26.85 -1.83
N GLN A 354 1.92 -25.57 -1.57
CA GLN A 354 2.05 -24.51 -2.57
C GLN A 354 3.52 -24.22 -2.92
N ILE A 355 4.43 -24.34 -1.96
CA ILE A 355 5.87 -24.26 -2.21
C ILE A 355 6.31 -25.36 -3.17
N ASN A 356 5.89 -26.59 -2.90
CA ASN A 356 6.19 -27.73 -3.78
C ASN A 356 5.67 -27.52 -5.20
N PHE A 357 4.44 -26.99 -5.33
CA PHE A 357 3.86 -26.68 -6.64
C PHE A 357 4.73 -25.72 -7.43
N PHE A 358 5.14 -24.58 -6.82
CA PHE A 358 5.97 -23.61 -7.51
C PHE A 358 7.39 -24.11 -7.79
N LEU A 359 8.07 -24.74 -6.84
CA LEU A 359 9.42 -25.24 -7.03
C LEU A 359 9.49 -26.35 -8.09
N ASN A 360 8.45 -27.18 -8.19
CA ASN A 360 8.36 -28.19 -9.26
C ASN A 360 8.12 -27.56 -10.64
N LYS A 361 7.42 -26.43 -10.70
CA LYS A 361 7.22 -25.67 -11.94
C LYS A 361 8.50 -24.98 -12.40
N LEU A 362 9.30 -24.45 -11.47
CA LEU A 362 10.56 -23.76 -11.75
C LEU A 362 11.72 -24.69 -12.10
N GLY A 363 11.63 -25.97 -11.78
CA GLY A 363 12.68 -26.96 -12.07
C GLY A 363 12.48 -27.76 -13.36
N LYS A 364 11.51 -27.36 -14.18
CA LYS A 364 11.26 -27.86 -15.52
C LYS A 364 11.78 -26.87 -16.55
#